data_192be3667b315d937dff2f3413cf1b8e
#
_entry.id   192be3667b315d937dff2f3413cf1b8e
#
_cell.length_a   1.000
_cell.length_b   1.000
_cell.length_c   1.000
_cell.angle_alpha   90.00
_cell.angle_beta   90.00
_cell.angle_gamma   90.00
#
_symmetry.space_group_name_H-M   'P 1'
#
loop_
_entity.id
_entity.type
_entity.pdbx_description
1 polymer ?
#
loop_
_entity_poly.entity_id
_entity_poly.type
_entity_poly.pdbx_seq_one_letter_code
_entity_poly.pdbx_strand_id
1 'polypeptide(L)'
;MDNQVLPIHFGNLDGRHEINSDSLLVFIDSYKEISEAFGFCIDIQIGIPEEGGWKTNLIFVITSFFGASPFITLLTGETADDWAKKGHSEIVRVVNNFITKKAADIPEEFPKECIKQKNKIYEQFQKDDCIDSFRLGHHLPIPRRNFHEYIDVIEDEEAIYLGETNITVSSPDWKGKRSWRGEILILDDAQISFTFDKDLTGRFWEKIKLDSLPLHTTDIMRVQLIKRPSSKVKYQVIRVLSYNEEEIDTPISDEEILRFATFPNQSAAIKSPSQLRFSF
;
A
#
# COMPACT_ATOMS: atom_id res chain seq x y z
N MET A 1 24.28 13.26 13.99
CA MET A 1 23.17 12.34 13.63
C MET A 1 23.52 11.01 14.25
N ASP A 2 22.72 10.53 15.19
CA ASP A 2 23.03 9.26 15.83
C ASP A 2 22.57 8.14 14.91
N ASN A 3 23.54 7.43 14.33
CA ASN A 3 23.27 6.24 13.53
C ASN A 3 22.80 5.13 14.48
N GLN A 4 21.65 4.55 14.19
CA GLN A 4 21.15 3.41 14.94
C GLN A 4 21.54 2.12 14.23
N VAL A 5 22.16 1.23 14.98
CA VAL A 5 22.54 -0.08 14.48
C VAL A 5 21.55 -1.10 14.96
N LEU A 6 20.88 -1.79 14.03
CA LEU A 6 19.91 -2.84 14.29
C LEU A 6 20.41 -4.16 13.74
N PRO A 7 20.71 -5.17 14.58
CA PRO A 7 21.05 -6.48 14.09
C PRO A 7 19.82 -7.17 13.49
N ILE A 8 19.97 -7.67 12.26
CA ILE A 8 19.00 -8.54 11.61
C ILE A 8 19.64 -9.91 11.45
N HIS A 9 18.89 -10.96 11.71
CA HIS A 9 19.36 -12.32 11.59
C HIS A 9 18.33 -13.20 10.90
N PHE A 10 18.76 -13.85 9.82
CA PHE A 10 18.05 -14.91 9.15
C PHE A 10 18.73 -16.23 9.50
N GLY A 11 18.01 -17.12 10.17
CA GLY A 11 18.51 -18.45 10.48
C GLY A 11 18.27 -19.40 9.31
N ASN A 12 19.25 -20.28 9.03
CA ASN A 12 19.19 -21.25 7.95
C ASN A 12 19.40 -22.65 8.52
N LEU A 13 18.58 -23.65 8.10
CA LEU A 13 18.67 -25.04 8.55
C LEU A 13 19.99 -25.71 8.18
N ASP A 14 20.52 -25.40 7.01
CA ASP A 14 21.65 -26.12 6.41
C ASP A 14 23.01 -25.48 6.72
N GLY A 15 23.06 -24.51 7.63
CA GLY A 15 24.28 -23.74 7.87
C GLY A 15 24.74 -22.92 6.66
N ARG A 16 23.94 -22.81 5.60
CA ARG A 16 24.18 -21.90 4.50
C ARG A 16 23.99 -20.48 5.01
N HIS A 17 24.92 -19.60 4.64
CA HIS A 17 24.86 -18.19 5.04
C HIS A 17 24.29 -17.35 3.88
N GLU A 18 23.20 -17.83 3.26
CA GLU A 18 22.61 -17.25 2.07
C GLU A 18 21.20 -16.76 2.38
N ILE A 19 20.82 -15.65 1.80
CA ILE A 19 19.46 -15.12 1.74
C ILE A 19 19.21 -14.70 0.31
N ASN A 20 17.98 -14.90 -0.17
CA ASN A 20 17.58 -14.36 -1.46
C ASN A 20 17.61 -12.82 -1.41
N SER A 21 18.25 -12.20 -2.41
CA SER A 21 18.30 -10.74 -2.53
C SER A 21 16.92 -10.09 -2.51
N ASP A 22 15.91 -10.75 -3.10
CA ASP A 22 14.54 -10.25 -3.12
C ASP A 22 13.94 -10.18 -1.72
N SER A 23 14.27 -11.13 -0.82
CA SER A 23 13.80 -11.11 0.56
C SER A 23 14.38 -9.95 1.35
N LEU A 24 15.67 -9.63 1.13
CA LEU A 24 16.30 -8.47 1.75
C LEU A 24 15.74 -7.15 1.18
N LEU A 25 15.55 -7.06 -0.13
CA LEU A 25 15.01 -5.87 -0.78
C LEU A 25 13.56 -5.61 -0.32
N VAL A 26 12.70 -6.64 -0.31
CA VAL A 26 11.31 -6.51 0.17
C VAL A 26 11.30 -6.07 1.63
N PHE A 27 12.18 -6.61 2.47
CA PHE A 27 12.27 -6.18 3.87
C PHE A 27 12.65 -4.70 3.98
N ILE A 28 13.69 -4.25 3.28
CA ILE A 28 14.17 -2.86 3.32
C ILE A 28 13.11 -1.90 2.83
N ASP A 29 12.49 -2.17 1.68
CA ASP A 29 11.48 -1.31 1.09
C ASP A 29 10.23 -1.23 1.97
N SER A 30 9.75 -2.38 2.47
CA SER A 30 8.61 -2.41 3.37
C SER A 30 8.89 -1.72 4.71
N TYR A 31 10.11 -1.86 5.24
CA TYR A 31 10.53 -1.16 6.47
C TYR A 31 10.52 0.36 6.28
N LYS A 32 11.00 0.86 5.13
CA LYS A 32 10.95 2.28 4.78
C LYS A 32 9.52 2.79 4.67
N GLU A 33 8.65 2.07 3.93
CA GLU A 33 7.26 2.47 3.77
C GLU A 33 6.49 2.47 5.12
N ILE A 34 6.74 1.51 6.00
CA ILE A 34 6.18 1.51 7.36
C ILE A 34 6.68 2.72 8.16
N SER A 35 7.98 3.01 8.08
CA SER A 35 8.58 4.15 8.77
C SER A 35 8.01 5.49 8.30
N GLU A 36 7.81 5.64 6.98
CA GLU A 36 7.18 6.83 6.39
C GLU A 36 5.73 7.00 6.87
N ALA A 37 4.96 5.91 6.96
CA ALA A 37 3.61 5.94 7.52
C ALA A 37 3.59 6.35 9.00
N PHE A 38 4.65 6.05 9.76
CA PHE A 38 4.84 6.53 11.13
C PHE A 38 5.37 7.97 11.22
N GLY A 39 5.65 8.61 10.09
CA GLY A 39 6.11 10.00 10.01
C GLY A 39 7.63 10.17 9.94
N PHE A 40 8.38 9.12 9.58
CA PHE A 40 9.84 9.14 9.51
C PHE A 40 10.35 8.70 8.15
N CYS A 41 11.22 9.50 7.52
CA CYS A 41 12.03 9.03 6.41
C CYS A 41 13.35 8.50 6.94
N ILE A 42 13.71 7.30 6.48
CA ILE A 42 14.94 6.63 6.88
C ILE A 42 15.74 6.18 5.66
N ASP A 43 17.05 6.28 5.76
CA ASP A 43 17.96 5.55 4.91
C ASP A 43 18.49 4.32 5.65
N ILE A 44 18.62 3.20 4.93
CA ILE A 44 19.09 1.94 5.47
C ILE A 44 20.38 1.58 4.74
N GLN A 45 21.47 1.47 5.51
CA GLN A 45 22.73 0.94 5.04
C GLN A 45 22.91 -0.48 5.56
N ILE A 46 23.46 -1.35 4.72
CA ILE A 46 23.71 -2.75 5.07
C ILE A 46 25.16 -2.87 5.51
N GLY A 47 25.36 -3.34 6.74
CA GLY A 47 26.70 -3.67 7.25
C GLY A 47 27.27 -4.93 6.63
N ILE A 48 28.51 -5.24 6.93
CA ILE A 48 29.17 -6.47 6.48
C ILE A 48 28.52 -7.66 7.25
N PRO A 49 28.11 -8.73 6.56
CA PRO A 49 27.58 -9.92 7.22
C PRO A 49 28.59 -10.57 8.16
N GLU A 50 28.12 -11.05 9.30
CA GLU A 50 28.93 -11.75 10.30
C GLU A 50 28.91 -13.28 10.07
N GLU A 51 29.91 -14.01 10.55
CA GLU A 51 29.96 -15.47 10.49
C GLU A 51 28.88 -16.09 11.40
N GLY A 52 28.31 -17.23 10.99
CA GLY A 52 27.37 -18.03 11.80
C GLY A 52 25.88 -17.84 11.48
N GLY A 53 25.53 -17.71 10.22
CA GLY A 53 24.20 -17.41 9.67
C GLY A 53 24.23 -16.08 8.94
N TRP A 54 23.18 -15.76 8.15
CA TRP A 54 23.13 -14.44 7.54
C TRP A 54 22.73 -13.41 8.61
N LYS A 55 23.76 -12.89 9.28
CA LYS A 55 23.64 -11.81 10.27
C LYS A 55 24.27 -10.57 9.68
N THR A 56 23.56 -9.46 9.72
CA THR A 56 24.12 -8.17 9.38
C THR A 56 23.55 -7.09 10.29
N ASN A 57 24.25 -6.02 10.38
CA ASN A 57 23.78 -4.82 11.04
C ASN A 57 23.17 -3.90 9.99
N LEU A 58 21.89 -3.57 10.16
CA LEU A 58 21.26 -2.50 9.43
C LEU A 58 21.53 -1.19 10.17
N ILE A 59 22.09 -0.22 9.46
CA ILE A 59 22.36 1.10 9.99
C ILE A 59 21.25 2.02 9.50
N PHE A 60 20.43 2.50 10.44
CA PHE A 60 19.33 3.39 10.15
C PHE A 60 19.76 4.83 10.34
N VAL A 61 19.60 5.62 9.30
CA VAL A 61 19.82 7.05 9.29
C VAL A 61 18.48 7.75 9.09
N ILE A 62 17.95 8.38 10.12
CA ILE A 62 16.73 9.15 9.99
C ILE A 62 17.09 10.44 9.25
N THR A 63 16.53 10.59 8.05
CA THR A 63 16.80 11.74 7.18
C THR A 63 15.82 12.88 7.40
N SER A 64 14.58 12.56 7.80
CA SER A 64 13.56 13.57 8.14
C SER A 64 12.50 13.00 9.07
N PHE A 65 11.87 13.90 9.81
CA PHE A 65 10.74 13.64 10.70
C PHE A 65 9.62 14.63 10.39
N PHE A 66 8.45 14.13 10.01
CA PHE A 66 7.29 14.96 9.63
C PHE A 66 6.28 15.15 10.77
N GLY A 67 6.55 14.60 11.94
CA GLY A 67 5.65 14.55 13.08
C GLY A 67 5.15 13.14 13.35
N ALA A 68 4.98 12.77 14.63
CA ALA A 68 4.52 11.45 14.99
C ALA A 68 3.09 11.21 14.46
N SER A 69 2.93 10.13 13.72
CA SER A 69 1.62 9.70 13.25
C SER A 69 0.70 9.35 14.43
N PRO A 70 -0.61 9.66 14.35
CA PRO A 70 -1.59 9.23 15.38
C PRO A 70 -1.58 7.71 15.63
N PHE A 71 -1.13 6.92 14.67
CA PHE A 71 -1.04 5.45 14.77
C PHE A 71 0.01 4.97 15.77
N ILE A 72 1.01 5.79 16.10
CA ILE A 72 1.97 5.49 17.16
C ILE A 72 1.24 5.37 18.51
N THR A 73 0.25 6.21 18.74
CA THR A 73 -0.59 6.17 19.94
C THR A 73 -1.35 4.85 20.06
N LEU A 74 -1.84 4.30 18.95
CA LEU A 74 -2.52 2.98 18.93
C LEU A 74 -1.58 1.82 19.31
N LEU A 75 -0.30 1.92 18.96
CA LEU A 75 0.69 0.88 19.25
C LEU A 75 1.31 1.00 20.66
N THR A 76 1.48 2.21 21.14
CA THR A 76 2.26 2.49 22.34
C THR A 76 1.44 3.02 23.51
N GLY A 77 0.24 3.54 23.24
CA GLY A 77 -0.59 4.25 24.23
C GLY A 77 -0.09 5.66 24.57
N GLU A 78 0.98 6.14 23.92
CA GLU A 78 1.62 7.42 24.20
C GLU A 78 1.20 8.50 23.18
N THR A 79 1.14 9.75 23.62
CA THR A 79 0.75 10.85 22.75
C THR A 79 1.85 11.21 21.73
N ALA A 80 1.49 11.83 20.62
CA ALA A 80 2.45 12.31 19.61
C ALA A 80 3.48 13.30 20.18
N ASP A 81 3.07 14.13 21.15
CA ASP A 81 3.95 15.10 21.84
C ASP A 81 4.98 14.42 22.74
N ASP A 82 4.63 13.32 23.38
CA ASP A 82 5.56 12.53 24.20
C ASP A 82 6.60 11.84 23.29
N TRP A 83 6.17 11.43 22.10
CA TRP A 83 7.03 10.83 21.09
C TRP A 83 8.03 11.80 20.49
N ALA A 84 7.64 13.04 20.21
CA ALA A 84 8.53 14.07 19.68
C ALA A 84 9.73 14.36 20.62
N LYS A 85 9.59 14.06 21.92
CA LYS A 85 10.63 14.21 22.94
C LYS A 85 11.56 13.01 23.05
N LYS A 86 11.15 11.85 22.50
CA LYS A 86 11.94 10.62 22.54
C LYS A 86 12.91 10.60 21.38
N GLY A 87 14.15 10.22 21.63
CA GLY A 87 15.19 10.18 20.61
C GLY A 87 14.95 9.13 19.51
N HIS A 88 15.77 9.17 18.48
CA HIS A 88 15.70 8.30 17.31
C HIS A 88 15.62 6.79 17.62
N SER A 89 16.18 6.34 18.79
CA SER A 89 16.15 4.94 19.23
C SER A 89 14.74 4.40 19.45
N GLU A 90 13.85 5.23 19.94
CA GLU A 90 12.47 4.84 20.19
C GLU A 90 11.68 4.65 18.92
N ILE A 91 11.98 5.40 17.89
CA ILE A 91 11.34 5.31 16.57
C ILE A 91 11.62 3.93 15.95
N VAL A 92 12.88 3.55 15.87
CA VAL A 92 13.30 2.23 15.37
C VAL A 92 12.67 1.12 16.21
N ARG A 93 12.59 1.30 17.54
CA ARG A 93 11.95 0.34 18.44
C ARG A 93 10.47 0.13 18.12
N VAL A 94 9.71 1.19 17.81
CA VAL A 94 8.28 1.06 17.47
C VAL A 94 8.06 0.34 16.16
N VAL A 95 8.82 0.68 15.12
CA VAL A 95 8.73 -0.04 13.83
C VAL A 95 9.07 -1.52 14.03
N ASN A 96 10.12 -1.82 14.78
CA ASN A 96 10.50 -3.19 15.09
C ASN A 96 9.40 -3.95 15.85
N ASN A 97 8.83 -3.31 16.87
CA ASN A 97 7.72 -3.88 17.64
C ASN A 97 6.51 -4.15 16.75
N PHE A 98 6.19 -3.25 15.81
CA PHE A 98 5.11 -3.47 14.87
C PHE A 98 5.39 -4.63 13.93
N ILE A 99 6.58 -4.70 13.32
CA ILE A 99 6.94 -5.79 12.42
C ILE A 99 6.91 -7.14 13.14
N THR A 100 7.41 -7.19 14.38
CA THR A 100 7.48 -8.45 15.16
C THR A 100 6.22 -8.74 15.99
N LYS A 101 5.16 -7.94 15.88
CA LYS A 101 3.88 -8.16 16.52
C LYS A 101 3.04 -9.15 15.72
N LYS A 102 2.35 -10.11 16.38
CA LYS A 102 1.44 -11.02 15.68
C LYS A 102 0.26 -10.25 15.06
N ALA A 103 -0.30 -10.78 13.99
CA ALA A 103 -1.46 -10.17 13.33
C ALA A 103 -2.64 -9.97 14.28
N ALA A 104 -2.96 -10.99 15.08
CA ALA A 104 -4.06 -10.94 16.05
C ALA A 104 -3.90 -9.86 17.16
N ASP A 105 -2.69 -9.35 17.35
CA ASP A 105 -2.40 -8.33 18.37
C ASP A 105 -2.41 -6.90 17.81
N ILE A 106 -2.63 -6.73 16.48
CA ILE A 106 -2.70 -5.43 15.81
C ILE A 106 -4.14 -4.90 15.93
N PRO A 107 -4.34 -3.64 16.38
CA PRO A 107 -5.67 -3.04 16.42
C PRO A 107 -6.30 -2.98 15.01
N GLU A 108 -7.64 -3.20 14.93
CA GLU A 108 -8.38 -3.15 13.65
C GLU A 108 -8.31 -1.77 12.97
N GLU A 109 -8.19 -0.71 13.75
CA GLU A 109 -8.09 0.67 13.27
C GLU A 109 -6.71 0.99 12.68
N PHE A 110 -5.76 0.03 12.74
CA PHE A 110 -4.41 0.27 12.27
C PHE A 110 -4.37 0.42 10.74
N PRO A 111 -3.50 1.31 10.18
CA PRO A 111 -3.47 1.55 8.75
C PRO A 111 -3.24 0.28 7.94
N LYS A 112 -4.19 -0.03 7.08
CA LYS A 112 -4.12 -1.21 6.19
C LYS A 112 -2.84 -1.22 5.35
N GLU A 113 -2.32 -0.04 4.97
CA GLU A 113 -1.08 0.06 4.21
C GLU A 113 0.13 -0.46 4.99
N CYS A 114 0.25 -0.11 6.28
CA CYS A 114 1.31 -0.67 7.14
C CYS A 114 1.18 -2.19 7.27
N ILE A 115 -0.05 -2.69 7.43
CA ILE A 115 -0.33 -4.12 7.52
C ILE A 115 0.06 -4.82 6.21
N LYS A 116 -0.27 -4.24 5.04
CA LYS A 116 0.14 -4.76 3.73
C LYS A 116 1.66 -4.87 3.60
N GLN A 117 2.39 -3.86 4.04
CA GLN A 117 3.85 -3.90 3.99
C GLN A 117 4.43 -4.98 4.91
N LYS A 118 3.88 -5.12 6.12
CA LYS A 118 4.27 -6.20 7.02
C LYS A 118 3.96 -7.58 6.43
N ASN A 119 2.78 -7.76 5.83
CA ASN A 119 2.41 -9.01 5.16
C ASN A 119 3.40 -9.35 4.06
N LYS A 120 3.78 -8.39 3.19
CA LYS A 120 4.78 -8.59 2.13
C LYS A 120 6.10 -9.15 2.68
N ILE A 121 6.56 -8.66 3.84
CA ILE A 121 7.78 -9.16 4.48
C ILE A 121 7.64 -10.66 4.76
N TYR A 122 6.60 -11.05 5.50
CA TYR A 122 6.43 -12.44 5.92
C TYR A 122 6.05 -13.38 4.79
N GLU A 123 5.26 -12.93 3.81
CA GLU A 123 4.94 -13.69 2.59
C GLU A 123 6.20 -13.96 1.76
N GLN A 124 7.10 -12.99 1.65
CA GLN A 124 8.37 -13.17 0.95
C GLN A 124 9.28 -14.11 1.71
N PHE A 125 9.36 -14.00 3.04
CA PHE A 125 10.15 -14.91 3.87
C PHE A 125 9.61 -16.35 3.82
N GLN A 126 8.29 -16.54 3.68
CA GLN A 126 7.71 -17.87 3.47
C GLN A 126 8.10 -18.49 2.13
N LYS A 127 8.30 -17.68 1.09
CA LYS A 127 8.70 -18.14 -0.25
C LYS A 127 10.19 -18.43 -0.36
N ASP A 128 11.00 -17.87 0.53
CA ASP A 128 12.45 -18.03 0.54
C ASP A 128 12.84 -19.27 1.34
N ASP A 129 13.23 -20.34 0.64
CA ASP A 129 13.60 -21.60 1.26
C ASP A 129 14.92 -21.53 2.06
N CYS A 130 15.67 -20.43 1.93
CA CYS A 130 16.86 -20.19 2.72
C CYS A 130 16.55 -19.65 4.13
N ILE A 131 15.31 -19.21 4.41
CA ILE A 131 14.96 -18.59 5.69
C ILE A 131 14.16 -19.56 6.57
N ASP A 132 14.75 -20.05 7.65
CA ASP A 132 14.08 -20.85 8.67
C ASP A 132 13.59 -20.07 9.86
N SER A 133 14.24 -18.97 10.15
CA SER A 133 13.82 -18.05 11.19
C SER A 133 14.26 -16.62 10.88
N PHE A 134 13.52 -15.68 11.44
CA PHE A 134 13.77 -14.26 11.32
C PHE A 134 13.86 -13.63 12.71
N ARG A 135 14.87 -12.80 12.94
CA ARG A 135 15.02 -12.03 14.17
C ARG A 135 15.39 -10.59 13.85
N LEU A 136 14.70 -9.66 14.46
CA LEU A 136 14.91 -8.24 14.32
C LEU A 136 15.31 -7.64 15.68
N GLY A 137 16.51 -7.05 15.76
CA GLY A 137 17.04 -6.48 16.99
C GLY A 137 17.15 -7.50 18.11
N HIS A 138 16.62 -7.12 19.27
CA HIS A 138 16.65 -7.96 20.49
C HIS A 138 15.41 -8.86 20.64
N HIS A 139 14.51 -8.89 19.66
CA HIS A 139 13.34 -9.77 19.70
C HIS A 139 13.76 -11.24 19.61
N LEU A 140 12.89 -12.12 20.11
CA LEU A 140 13.09 -13.55 19.97
C LEU A 140 13.01 -13.94 18.49
N PRO A 141 13.80 -14.96 18.04
CA PRO A 141 13.68 -15.47 16.69
C PRO A 141 12.28 -16.00 16.42
N ILE A 142 11.71 -15.61 15.30
CA ILE A 142 10.42 -16.08 14.80
C ILE A 142 10.71 -17.23 13.83
N PRO A 143 10.35 -18.48 14.15
CA PRO A 143 10.57 -19.59 13.24
C PRO A 143 9.63 -19.52 12.03
N ARG A 144 10.07 -20.00 10.86
CA ARG A 144 9.32 -19.99 9.59
C ARG A 144 7.92 -20.57 9.72
N ARG A 145 7.77 -21.66 10.49
CA ARG A 145 6.47 -22.29 10.74
C ARG A 145 5.42 -21.35 11.37
N ASN A 146 5.88 -20.27 12.00
CA ASN A 146 5.01 -19.28 12.66
C ASN A 146 4.81 -18.02 11.83
N PHE A 147 5.45 -17.86 10.66
CA PHE A 147 5.32 -16.63 9.85
C PHE A 147 3.87 -16.30 9.51
N HIS A 148 3.03 -17.32 9.29
CA HIS A 148 1.60 -17.15 9.04
C HIS A 148 0.84 -16.42 10.17
N GLU A 149 1.32 -16.47 11.42
CA GLU A 149 0.73 -15.76 12.56
C GLU A 149 0.98 -14.23 12.50
N TYR A 150 1.91 -13.79 11.64
CA TYR A 150 2.30 -12.40 11.45
C TYR A 150 1.69 -11.79 10.18
N ILE A 151 1.01 -12.59 9.38
CA ILE A 151 0.29 -12.17 8.17
C ILE A 151 -1.17 -11.96 8.57
N ASP A 152 -1.66 -10.73 8.40
CA ASP A 152 -3.04 -10.37 8.67
C ASP A 152 -3.90 -10.58 7.43
N VAL A 153 -5.12 -11.04 7.65
CA VAL A 153 -6.11 -11.12 6.58
C VAL A 153 -6.69 -9.72 6.38
N ILE A 154 -6.12 -9.01 5.41
CA ILE A 154 -6.70 -7.72 5.02
C ILE A 154 -7.88 -8.03 4.11
N GLU A 155 -9.08 -7.82 4.61
CA GLU A 155 -10.24 -7.70 3.73
C GLU A 155 -10.01 -6.47 2.87
N ASP A 156 -9.67 -6.69 1.59
CA ASP A 156 -9.64 -5.61 0.62
C ASP A 156 -11.05 -5.01 0.59
N GLU A 157 -11.16 -3.72 0.91
CA GLU A 157 -12.42 -3.02 0.69
C GLU A 157 -12.75 -3.18 -0.78
N GLU A 158 -13.91 -3.76 -1.05
CA GLU A 158 -14.39 -3.98 -2.41
C GLU A 158 -14.32 -2.68 -3.21
N ALA A 159 -13.87 -2.79 -4.44
CA ALA A 159 -13.90 -1.65 -5.34
C ALA A 159 -15.37 -1.21 -5.54
N ILE A 160 -15.60 0.10 -5.49
CA ILE A 160 -16.93 0.69 -5.63
C ILE A 160 -17.03 1.32 -7.02
N TYR A 161 -18.00 0.93 -7.79
CA TYR A 161 -18.31 1.57 -9.07
C TYR A 161 -18.97 2.93 -8.83
N LEU A 162 -18.35 4.00 -9.31
CA LEU A 162 -18.84 5.37 -9.16
C LEU A 162 -19.75 5.82 -10.31
N GLY A 163 -19.83 5.04 -11.38
CA GLY A 163 -20.61 5.37 -12.57
C GLY A 163 -19.77 6.01 -13.69
N GLU A 164 -20.49 6.57 -14.64
CA GLU A 164 -19.92 7.39 -15.70
C GLU A 164 -19.71 8.82 -15.22
N THR A 165 -18.56 9.38 -15.53
CA THR A 165 -18.22 10.75 -15.15
C THR A 165 -17.25 11.37 -16.16
N ASN A 166 -17.19 12.70 -16.15
CA ASN A 166 -16.21 13.46 -16.91
C ASN A 166 -15.00 13.77 -16.03
N ILE A 167 -13.81 13.55 -16.58
CA ILE A 167 -12.53 13.95 -15.99
C ILE A 167 -11.87 14.94 -16.90
N THR A 168 -11.55 16.14 -16.37
CA THR A 168 -10.69 17.11 -17.04
C THR A 168 -9.25 16.79 -16.67
N VAL A 169 -8.42 16.47 -17.67
CA VAL A 169 -7.01 16.09 -17.43
C VAL A 169 -6.17 17.32 -17.14
N SER A 170 -5.49 17.33 -16.00
CA SER A 170 -4.56 18.41 -15.63
C SER A 170 -3.08 18.01 -15.76
N SER A 171 -2.76 16.72 -15.57
CA SER A 171 -1.39 16.23 -15.69
C SER A 171 -1.38 14.76 -16.12
N PRO A 172 -1.16 14.49 -17.42
CA PRO A 172 -1.02 13.13 -17.93
C PRO A 172 0.35 12.53 -17.60
N ASP A 173 0.41 11.21 -17.42
CA ASP A 173 1.68 10.47 -17.36
C ASP A 173 1.80 9.49 -18.53
N TRP A 174 2.46 9.91 -19.57
CA TRP A 174 2.70 9.14 -20.78
C TRP A 174 3.58 7.90 -20.60
N LYS A 175 4.40 7.90 -19.55
CA LYS A 175 5.30 6.76 -19.26
C LYS A 175 4.60 5.64 -18.52
N GLY A 176 3.38 5.87 -18.02
CA GLY A 176 2.58 4.91 -17.27
C GLY A 176 3.20 4.45 -15.96
N LYS A 177 4.11 5.25 -15.40
CA LYS A 177 4.81 4.97 -14.13
C LYS A 177 4.18 5.69 -12.95
N ARG A 178 3.40 6.75 -13.20
CA ARG A 178 2.77 7.59 -12.19
C ARG A 178 1.26 7.60 -12.38
N SER A 179 0.55 8.08 -11.38
CA SER A 179 -0.86 8.42 -11.52
C SER A 179 -1.03 9.67 -12.38
N TRP A 180 -2.12 9.72 -13.12
CA TRP A 180 -2.59 10.92 -13.78
C TRP A 180 -3.26 11.83 -12.75
N ARG A 181 -3.39 13.12 -13.09
CA ARG A 181 -4.15 14.08 -12.30
C ARG A 181 -5.23 14.71 -13.15
N GLY A 182 -6.36 14.97 -12.53
CA GLY A 182 -7.49 15.60 -13.18
C GLY A 182 -8.52 16.05 -12.17
N GLU A 183 -9.58 16.69 -12.68
CA GLU A 183 -10.71 17.18 -11.90
C GLU A 183 -11.95 16.39 -12.27
N ILE A 184 -12.76 16.01 -11.29
CA ILE A 184 -13.99 15.24 -11.48
C ILE A 184 -15.17 16.08 -11.03
N LEU A 185 -16.11 16.36 -11.95
CA LEU A 185 -17.32 17.13 -11.69
C LEU A 185 -18.22 16.52 -10.58
N ILE A 186 -18.33 15.18 -10.50
CA ILE A 186 -19.16 14.51 -9.48
C ILE A 186 -18.65 14.74 -8.04
N LEU A 187 -17.37 15.12 -7.88
CA LEU A 187 -16.75 15.34 -6.58
C LEU A 187 -16.50 16.82 -6.29
N ASP A 188 -17.40 17.70 -6.73
CA ASP A 188 -17.27 19.16 -6.58
C ASP A 188 -15.94 19.68 -7.15
N ASP A 189 -15.59 19.26 -8.35
CA ASP A 189 -14.34 19.60 -9.06
C ASP A 189 -13.06 19.31 -8.28
N ALA A 190 -13.13 18.34 -7.37
CA ALA A 190 -11.96 17.95 -6.58
C ALA A 190 -10.84 17.43 -7.47
N GLN A 191 -9.65 17.99 -7.31
CA GLN A 191 -8.46 17.48 -7.98
C GLN A 191 -8.09 16.12 -7.45
N ILE A 192 -8.09 15.10 -8.32
CA ILE A 192 -7.80 13.72 -7.95
C ILE A 192 -6.57 13.17 -8.68
N SER A 193 -5.98 12.15 -8.07
CA SER A 193 -5.05 11.26 -8.75
C SER A 193 -5.77 9.98 -9.15
N PHE A 194 -5.58 9.55 -10.39
CA PHE A 194 -6.19 8.33 -10.92
C PHE A 194 -5.24 7.52 -11.78
N THR A 195 -5.54 6.23 -11.94
CA THR A 195 -4.83 5.32 -12.83
C THR A 195 -5.79 4.76 -13.87
N PHE A 196 -5.25 4.18 -14.93
CA PHE A 196 -6.02 3.44 -15.90
C PHE A 196 -5.85 1.94 -15.67
N ASP A 197 -6.94 1.20 -15.75
CA ASP A 197 -6.88 -0.23 -15.93
C ASP A 197 -6.56 -0.52 -17.40
N LYS A 198 -5.33 -0.94 -17.68
CA LYS A 198 -4.84 -1.10 -19.06
C LYS A 198 -5.56 -2.20 -19.83
N ASP A 199 -6.08 -3.18 -19.11
CA ASP A 199 -6.78 -4.32 -19.74
C ASP A 199 -8.24 -3.94 -20.06
N LEU A 200 -8.85 -3.09 -19.25
CA LEU A 200 -10.23 -2.68 -19.37
C LEU A 200 -10.44 -1.40 -20.19
N THR A 201 -9.43 -0.54 -20.35
CA THR A 201 -9.57 0.73 -21.11
C THR A 201 -9.65 0.57 -22.62
N GLY A 202 -9.41 -0.64 -23.15
CA GLY A 202 -9.73 -1.00 -24.53
C GLY A 202 -9.04 -0.11 -25.58
N ARG A 203 -9.85 0.39 -26.53
CA ARG A 203 -9.36 1.16 -27.69
C ARG A 203 -8.67 2.48 -27.35
N PHE A 204 -8.85 3.03 -26.16
CA PHE A 204 -8.17 4.26 -25.74
C PHE A 204 -6.65 4.11 -25.81
N TRP A 205 -6.11 3.02 -25.25
CA TRP A 205 -4.67 2.75 -25.27
C TRP A 205 -4.15 2.44 -26.69
N GLU A 206 -4.96 1.81 -27.53
CA GLU A 206 -4.59 1.57 -28.91
C GLU A 206 -4.47 2.88 -29.70
N LYS A 207 -5.41 3.81 -29.53
CA LYS A 207 -5.37 5.12 -30.17
C LYS A 207 -4.17 5.95 -29.70
N ILE A 208 -3.84 5.92 -28.40
CA ILE A 208 -2.64 6.60 -27.89
C ILE A 208 -1.37 6.01 -28.47
N LYS A 209 -1.23 4.68 -28.51
CA LYS A 209 -0.04 4.01 -29.03
C LYS A 209 0.20 4.28 -30.51
N LEU A 210 -0.86 4.49 -31.26
CA LEU A 210 -0.80 4.80 -32.69
C LEU A 210 -0.60 6.31 -32.98
N ASP A 211 -0.36 7.12 -31.93
CA ASP A 211 -0.27 8.59 -31.99
C ASP A 211 -1.47 9.24 -32.71
N SER A 212 -2.60 8.54 -32.73
CA SER A 212 -3.83 9.01 -33.39
C SER A 212 -4.68 9.90 -32.50
N LEU A 213 -4.34 9.98 -31.21
CA LEU A 213 -5.05 10.78 -30.21
C LEU A 213 -4.07 11.79 -29.60
N PRO A 214 -4.05 13.06 -30.04
CA PRO A 214 -3.28 14.10 -29.37
C PRO A 214 -3.94 14.43 -28.03
N LEU A 215 -3.20 14.26 -26.94
CA LEU A 215 -3.70 14.57 -25.59
C LEU A 215 -3.10 15.87 -25.10
N HIS A 216 -3.95 16.79 -24.64
CA HIS A 216 -3.57 18.06 -24.05
C HIS A 216 -4.03 18.16 -22.60
N THR A 217 -3.40 19.03 -21.83
CA THR A 217 -3.96 19.47 -20.54
C THR A 217 -5.24 20.25 -20.83
N THR A 218 -6.29 20.00 -20.05
CA THR A 218 -7.66 20.53 -20.25
C THR A 218 -8.57 19.67 -21.14
N ASP A 219 -8.05 18.58 -21.71
CA ASP A 219 -8.91 17.64 -22.40
C ASP A 219 -9.90 16.94 -21.45
N ILE A 220 -11.09 16.68 -21.98
CA ILE A 220 -12.19 16.07 -21.22
C ILE A 220 -12.35 14.62 -21.67
N MET A 221 -12.34 13.72 -20.71
CA MET A 221 -12.64 12.31 -20.92
C MET A 221 -13.93 11.93 -20.23
N ARG A 222 -14.89 11.35 -20.94
CA ARG A 222 -16.01 10.62 -20.32
C ARG A 222 -15.57 9.19 -20.06
N VAL A 223 -15.63 8.78 -18.81
CA VAL A 223 -15.07 7.52 -18.35
C VAL A 223 -16.03 6.77 -17.44
N GLN A 224 -15.84 5.46 -17.34
CA GLN A 224 -16.35 4.65 -16.24
C GLN A 224 -15.27 4.56 -15.16
N LEU A 225 -15.65 4.89 -13.92
CA LEU A 225 -14.74 5.08 -12.80
C LEU A 225 -15.07 4.14 -11.65
N ILE A 226 -14.05 3.55 -11.05
CA ILE A 226 -14.15 2.83 -9.78
C ILE A 226 -13.30 3.51 -8.70
N LYS A 227 -13.72 3.34 -7.45
CA LYS A 227 -12.96 3.72 -6.28
C LYS A 227 -12.45 2.45 -5.60
N ARG A 228 -11.14 2.36 -5.39
CA ARG A 228 -10.47 1.31 -4.61
C ARG A 228 -9.96 1.93 -3.31
N PRO A 229 -10.73 1.88 -2.21
CA PRO A 229 -10.39 2.61 -0.97
C PRO A 229 -9.04 2.18 -0.38
N SER A 230 -8.68 0.92 -0.52
CA SER A 230 -7.44 0.33 -0.02
C SER A 230 -6.22 0.54 -0.93
N SER A 231 -6.39 1.16 -2.11
CA SER A 231 -5.29 1.44 -3.04
C SER A 231 -4.60 2.78 -2.75
N LYS A 232 -3.28 2.88 -2.98
CA LYS A 232 -2.52 4.14 -2.89
C LYS A 232 -3.12 5.24 -3.79
N VAL A 233 -3.55 4.86 -5.00
CA VAL A 233 -4.34 5.72 -5.89
C VAL A 233 -5.76 5.21 -5.88
N LYS A 234 -6.64 5.94 -5.19
CA LYS A 234 -8.00 5.49 -4.90
C LYS A 234 -8.91 5.39 -6.12
N TYR A 235 -8.62 6.13 -7.20
CA TYR A 235 -9.49 6.19 -8.37
C TYR A 235 -8.85 5.48 -9.54
N GLN A 236 -9.62 4.65 -10.22
CA GLN A 236 -9.18 3.90 -11.39
C GLN A 236 -10.20 4.01 -12.51
N VAL A 237 -9.76 4.47 -13.67
CA VAL A 237 -10.54 4.49 -14.91
C VAL A 237 -10.51 3.08 -15.50
N ILE A 238 -11.70 2.50 -15.69
CA ILE A 238 -11.86 1.15 -16.25
C ILE A 238 -12.25 1.19 -17.73
N ARG A 239 -12.89 2.25 -18.19
CA ARG A 239 -13.22 2.47 -19.59
C ARG A 239 -13.19 3.94 -19.93
N VAL A 240 -12.67 4.28 -21.11
CA VAL A 240 -12.79 5.63 -21.69
C VAL A 240 -13.84 5.57 -22.79
N LEU A 241 -14.96 6.25 -22.56
CA LEU A 241 -16.11 6.23 -23.45
C LEU A 241 -15.96 7.26 -24.58
N SER A 242 -15.60 8.49 -24.24
CA SER A 242 -15.31 9.53 -25.21
C SER A 242 -14.14 10.40 -24.76
N TYR A 243 -13.56 11.11 -25.72
CA TYR A 243 -12.45 12.02 -25.55
C TYR A 243 -12.71 13.26 -26.38
N ASN A 244 -12.84 14.44 -25.75
CA ASN A 244 -13.20 15.69 -26.43
C ASN A 244 -14.39 15.53 -27.40
N GLU A 245 -15.46 14.87 -26.93
CA GLU A 245 -16.68 14.57 -27.72
C GLU A 245 -16.52 13.49 -28.79
N GLU A 246 -15.31 13.00 -29.07
CA GLU A 246 -15.11 11.84 -29.97
C GLU A 246 -15.38 10.55 -29.20
N GLU A 247 -16.33 9.74 -29.68
CA GLU A 247 -16.62 8.43 -29.10
C GLU A 247 -15.46 7.46 -29.31
N ILE A 248 -14.94 6.89 -28.22
CA ILE A 248 -13.79 5.98 -28.20
C ILE A 248 -14.26 4.53 -28.12
N ASP A 249 -15.13 4.25 -27.12
CA ASP A 249 -15.54 2.90 -26.80
C ASP A 249 -16.96 2.85 -26.22
N THR A 250 -17.50 1.63 -26.10
CA THR A 250 -18.78 1.38 -25.46
C THR A 250 -18.63 1.09 -23.97
N PRO A 251 -19.63 1.41 -23.12
CA PRO A 251 -19.56 1.10 -21.71
C PRO A 251 -19.39 -0.39 -21.43
N ILE A 252 -18.64 -0.71 -20.37
CA ILE A 252 -18.60 -2.05 -19.78
C ILE A 252 -19.97 -2.30 -19.15
N SER A 253 -20.52 -3.49 -19.37
CA SER A 253 -21.82 -3.86 -18.82
C SER A 253 -21.80 -4.00 -17.29
N ASP A 254 -22.95 -3.79 -16.65
CA ASP A 254 -23.09 -3.95 -15.20
C ASP A 254 -22.70 -5.36 -14.72
N GLU A 255 -23.02 -6.38 -15.53
CA GLU A 255 -22.63 -7.77 -15.22
C GLU A 255 -21.12 -7.97 -15.21
N GLU A 256 -20.39 -7.30 -16.08
CA GLU A 256 -18.95 -7.35 -16.13
C GLU A 256 -18.32 -6.53 -14.99
N ILE A 257 -18.89 -5.35 -14.67
CA ILE A 257 -18.47 -4.51 -13.55
C ILE A 257 -18.60 -5.25 -12.21
N LEU A 258 -19.71 -6.00 -12.00
CA LEU A 258 -19.94 -6.78 -10.77
C LEU A 258 -18.88 -7.86 -10.50
N ARG A 259 -18.07 -8.24 -11.49
CA ARG A 259 -16.97 -9.20 -11.30
C ARG A 259 -15.79 -8.64 -10.52
N PHE A 260 -15.64 -7.33 -10.48
CA PHE A 260 -14.48 -6.68 -9.86
C PHE A 260 -14.79 -5.43 -9.04
N ALA A 261 -16.05 -4.99 -9.01
CA ALA A 261 -16.50 -3.85 -8.21
C ALA A 261 -17.96 -4.02 -7.78
N THR A 262 -18.35 -3.36 -6.69
CA THR A 262 -19.73 -3.33 -6.19
C THR A 262 -20.38 -1.98 -6.51
N PHE A 263 -21.73 -1.98 -6.65
CA PHE A 263 -22.48 -0.73 -6.78
C PHE A 263 -22.73 -0.11 -5.39
N PRO A 264 -22.74 1.24 -5.26
CA PRO A 264 -22.83 1.92 -3.97
C PRO A 264 -24.03 1.49 -3.11
N ASN A 265 -25.15 1.15 -3.76
CA ASN A 265 -26.36 0.73 -3.06
C ASN A 265 -26.34 -0.73 -2.57
N GLN A 266 -25.40 -1.56 -3.02
CA GLN A 266 -25.26 -2.94 -2.59
C GLN A 266 -24.38 -3.07 -1.35
N SER A 267 -23.36 -2.21 -1.20
CA SER A 267 -22.51 -2.18 -0.01
C SER A 267 -23.26 -1.81 1.28
N ALA A 268 -24.34 -1.02 1.17
CA ALA A 268 -25.19 -0.67 2.32
C ALA A 268 -26.15 -1.81 2.72
N ALA A 269 -26.56 -2.67 1.77
CA ALA A 269 -27.47 -3.77 2.02
C ALA A 269 -26.81 -4.97 2.72
N ILE A 270 -25.49 -5.15 2.54
CA ILE A 270 -24.73 -6.24 3.15
C ILE A 270 -24.40 -5.93 4.63
N LYS A 271 -24.37 -4.65 5.02
CA LYS A 271 -23.99 -4.23 6.40
C LYS A 271 -25.13 -4.16 7.42
N SER A 272 -26.39 -4.40 7.10
CA SER A 272 -27.48 -4.35 8.08
C SER A 272 -28.75 -5.11 7.71
N PRO A 273 -28.87 -6.39 8.09
CA PRO A 273 -30.20 -7.03 8.14
C PRO A 273 -31.06 -6.62 9.36
N SER A 274 -30.57 -5.76 10.27
CA SER A 274 -31.20 -5.64 11.60
C SER A 274 -31.60 -4.24 12.08
N GLN A 275 -31.58 -3.19 11.25
CA GLN A 275 -32.07 -1.87 11.68
C GLN A 275 -32.89 -1.12 10.64
N LEU A 276 -34.04 -1.69 10.28
CA LEU A 276 -35.18 -0.92 9.76
C LEU A 276 -36.41 -1.25 10.62
N ARG A 277 -36.48 -0.64 11.81
CA ARG A 277 -37.74 -0.43 12.52
C ARG A 277 -38.34 0.87 11.97
N PHE A 278 -39.30 0.75 11.07
CA PHE A 278 -40.24 1.83 10.80
C PHE A 278 -41.16 1.95 12.03
N SER A 279 -41.09 3.08 12.73
CA SER A 279 -42.15 3.53 13.64
C SER A 279 -43.16 4.35 12.82
N PHE A 280 -44.38 3.85 12.73
CA PHE A 280 -45.55 4.61 12.29
C PHE A 280 -46.01 5.52 13.43
#